data_b38c00dbb939e31affb885bfcd988600
#
_entry.id   b38c00dbb939e31affb885bfcd988600
#
_cell.length_a   1.000
_cell.length_b   1.000
_cell.length_c   1.000
_cell.angle_alpha   90.00
_cell.angle_beta   90.00
_cell.angle_gamma   90.00
#
_symmetry.space_group_name_H-M   'P 1'
#
loop_
_entity.id
_entity.type
_entity.pdbx_description
1 polymer ?
#
loop_
_entity_poly.entity_id
_entity_poly.type
_entity_poly.pdbx_seq_one_letter_code
_entity_poly.pdbx_strand_id
1 'polypeptide(L)'
;VIINDAYNANPDSMRAALATFVSFDAPARRVVVLGEMLEMGDSGPAEHQSLAEHAAGLPTLDRLVLLGAGFASVRCDDDRVEIIPDSSDAGIASVAKSLKSGDTVLIKGSRGVRMERLIDKLSQLHANGRSETKNETRSHA
;
A
#
# COMPACT_ATOMS: atom_id res chain seq x y z
N VAL A 1 6.71 -10.15 -2.50
CA VAL A 1 7.41 -9.19 -3.38
C VAL A 1 6.87 -7.79 -3.11
N ILE A 2 7.76 -6.86 -2.88
CA ILE A 2 7.41 -5.46 -2.62
C ILE A 2 7.96 -4.60 -3.76
N ILE A 3 7.08 -3.87 -4.41
CA ILE A 3 7.44 -2.89 -5.44
C ILE A 3 7.37 -1.51 -4.79
N ASN A 4 8.53 -0.90 -4.59
CA ASN A 4 8.65 0.40 -3.96
C ASN A 4 8.68 1.51 -5.01
N ASP A 5 7.64 2.33 -5.05
CA ASP A 5 7.56 3.53 -5.88
C ASP A 5 7.12 4.72 -5.01
N ALA A 6 7.78 4.88 -3.87
CA ALA A 6 7.40 5.85 -2.82
C ALA A 6 8.09 7.22 -2.95
N TYR A 7 8.69 7.50 -4.10
CA TYR A 7 9.46 8.75 -4.28
C TYR A 7 8.59 9.96 -4.61
N ASN A 8 7.59 9.78 -5.47
CA ASN A 8 6.70 10.87 -5.89
C ASN A 8 5.32 10.31 -6.27
N ALA A 9 4.30 11.14 -6.11
CA ALA A 9 2.94 10.77 -6.45
C ALA A 9 2.15 11.97 -6.98
N ASN A 10 1.70 11.85 -8.23
CA ASN A 10 0.72 12.71 -8.86
C ASN A 10 -0.27 11.81 -9.61
N PRO A 11 -1.42 12.34 -10.10
CA PRO A 11 -2.43 11.50 -10.74
C PRO A 11 -1.88 10.64 -11.88
N ASP A 12 -1.04 11.20 -12.74
CA ASP A 12 -0.50 10.47 -13.89
C ASP A 12 0.49 9.38 -13.48
N SER A 13 1.41 9.68 -12.55
CA SER A 13 2.38 8.70 -12.08
C SER A 13 1.72 7.56 -11.28
N MET A 14 0.66 7.86 -10.54
CA MET A 14 -0.12 6.86 -9.82
C MET A 14 -0.79 5.89 -10.81
N ARG A 15 -1.45 6.41 -11.84
CA ARG A 15 -2.10 5.59 -12.86
C ARG A 15 -1.12 4.74 -13.65
N ALA A 16 0.04 5.31 -13.99
CA ALA A 16 1.10 4.59 -14.70
C ALA A 16 1.65 3.43 -13.85
N ALA A 17 1.87 3.66 -12.56
CA ALA A 17 2.33 2.61 -11.65
C ALA A 17 1.31 1.49 -11.50
N LEU A 18 0.02 1.82 -11.41
CA LEU A 18 -1.06 0.83 -11.34
C LEU A 18 -1.12 -0.01 -12.61
N ALA A 19 -1.01 0.60 -13.78
CA ALA A 19 -1.01 -0.11 -15.06
C ALA A 19 0.17 -1.08 -15.16
N THR A 20 1.35 -0.66 -14.75
CA THR A 20 2.54 -1.51 -14.71
C THR A 20 2.36 -2.66 -13.72
N PHE A 21 1.82 -2.39 -12.54
CA PHE A 21 1.63 -3.39 -11.49
C PHE A 21 0.71 -4.53 -11.92
N VAL A 22 -0.41 -4.21 -12.58
CA VAL A 22 -1.34 -5.25 -13.05
C VAL A 22 -0.80 -6.07 -14.22
N SER A 23 0.25 -5.58 -14.90
CA SER A 23 0.90 -6.32 -15.98
C SER A 23 1.85 -7.41 -15.46
N PHE A 24 2.27 -7.35 -14.19
CA PHE A 24 3.10 -8.40 -13.62
C PHE A 24 2.31 -9.68 -13.39
N ASP A 25 2.91 -10.79 -13.73
CA ASP A 25 2.37 -12.11 -13.40
C ASP A 25 2.72 -12.42 -11.94
N ALA A 26 1.72 -12.37 -11.07
CA ALA A 26 1.90 -12.60 -9.65
C ALA A 26 1.07 -13.82 -9.22
N PRO A 27 1.75 -14.87 -8.72
CA PRO A 27 1.05 -16.10 -8.28
C PRO A 27 0.30 -15.92 -6.96
N ALA A 28 0.55 -14.85 -6.24
CA ALA A 28 0.00 -14.59 -4.92
C ALA A 28 -0.97 -13.41 -4.91
N ARG A 29 -1.52 -13.12 -3.75
CA ARG A 29 -2.42 -11.99 -3.51
C ARG A 29 -1.77 -10.67 -3.93
N ARG A 30 -2.50 -9.87 -4.70
CA ARG A 30 -2.06 -8.56 -5.17
C ARG A 30 -2.65 -7.46 -4.29
N VAL A 31 -1.78 -6.68 -3.68
CA VAL A 31 -2.16 -5.59 -2.79
C VAL A 31 -1.55 -4.28 -3.28
N VAL A 32 -2.34 -3.24 -3.30
CA VAL A 32 -1.87 -1.88 -3.59
C VAL A 32 -2.06 -1.03 -2.34
N VAL A 33 -1.01 -0.34 -1.92
CA VAL A 33 -1.05 0.64 -0.85
C VAL A 33 -0.69 2.00 -1.44
N LEU A 34 -1.67 2.89 -1.50
CA LEU A 34 -1.49 4.24 -2.01
C LEU A 34 -1.49 5.23 -0.85
N GLY A 35 -0.40 5.94 -0.69
CA GLY A 35 -0.33 7.12 0.15
C GLY A 35 -0.93 8.32 -0.58
N GLU A 36 -1.38 9.31 0.17
CA GLU A 36 -2.01 10.50 -0.41
C GLU A 36 -1.07 11.28 -1.32
N MET A 37 -1.66 11.99 -2.27
CA MET A 37 -0.97 12.95 -3.12
C MET A 37 -1.00 14.32 -2.44
N LEU A 38 0.17 14.84 -2.07
CA LEU A 38 0.31 16.15 -1.44
C LEU A 38 0.35 17.28 -2.48
N GLU A 39 0.12 18.49 -2.04
CA GLU A 39 0.22 19.72 -2.85
C GLU A 39 -0.74 19.77 -4.06
N MET A 40 -1.90 19.12 -3.93
CA MET A 40 -2.91 19.08 -4.99
C MET A 40 -3.85 20.29 -5.00
N GLY A 41 -3.84 21.10 -3.95
CA GLY A 41 -4.74 22.25 -3.85
C GLY A 41 -6.22 21.84 -3.85
N ASP A 42 -7.06 22.69 -4.46
CA ASP A 42 -8.52 22.49 -4.47
C ASP A 42 -8.97 21.26 -5.25
N SER A 43 -8.15 20.78 -6.18
CA SER A 43 -8.46 19.56 -6.95
C SER A 43 -8.19 18.26 -6.18
N GLY A 44 -7.54 18.35 -5.03
CA GLY A 44 -7.13 17.18 -4.24
C GLY A 44 -8.24 16.19 -3.97
N PRO A 45 -9.37 16.59 -3.38
CA PRO A 45 -10.45 15.64 -3.09
C PRO A 45 -10.99 14.91 -4.33
N ALA A 46 -11.19 15.62 -5.44
CA ALA A 46 -11.67 15.02 -6.68
C ALA A 46 -10.65 14.05 -7.29
N GLU A 47 -9.38 14.42 -7.26
CA GLU A 47 -8.30 13.57 -7.77
C GLU A 47 -8.10 12.30 -6.94
N HIS A 48 -8.19 12.40 -5.61
CA HIS A 48 -8.14 11.24 -4.73
C HIS A 48 -9.34 10.31 -4.96
N GLN A 49 -10.54 10.86 -5.13
CA GLN A 49 -11.73 10.08 -5.45
C GLN A 49 -11.58 9.35 -6.80
N SER A 50 -11.15 10.07 -7.82
CA SER A 50 -10.92 9.51 -9.16
C SER A 50 -9.88 8.39 -9.15
N LEU A 51 -8.79 8.59 -8.42
CA LEU A 51 -7.74 7.58 -8.30
C LEU A 51 -8.25 6.33 -7.57
N ALA A 52 -9.01 6.51 -6.49
CA ALA A 52 -9.60 5.41 -5.74
C ALA A 52 -10.52 4.56 -6.61
N GLU A 53 -11.38 5.19 -7.39
CA GLU A 53 -12.29 4.52 -8.32
C GLU A 53 -11.52 3.77 -9.40
N HIS A 54 -10.50 4.38 -9.95
CA HIS A 54 -9.64 3.77 -10.97
C HIS A 54 -8.93 2.53 -10.41
N ALA A 55 -8.33 2.63 -9.24
CA ALA A 55 -7.61 1.53 -8.60
C ALA A 55 -8.55 0.38 -8.21
N ALA A 56 -9.72 0.70 -7.65
CA ALA A 56 -10.71 -0.29 -7.28
C ALA A 56 -11.27 -1.04 -8.51
N GLY A 57 -11.25 -0.42 -9.68
CA GLY A 57 -11.70 -1.02 -10.93
C GLY A 57 -10.70 -1.98 -11.58
N LEU A 58 -9.49 -2.12 -11.05
CA LEU A 58 -8.47 -3.02 -11.62
C LEU A 58 -8.86 -4.48 -11.44
N PRO A 59 -8.82 -5.31 -12.52
CA PRO A 59 -9.45 -6.63 -12.51
C PRO A 59 -8.73 -7.68 -11.66
N THR A 60 -7.43 -7.51 -11.38
CA THR A 60 -6.62 -8.52 -10.70
C THR A 60 -6.20 -8.13 -9.29
N LEU A 61 -6.77 -7.07 -8.77
CA LEU A 61 -6.43 -6.55 -7.46
C LEU A 61 -7.23 -7.25 -6.37
N ASP A 62 -6.55 -7.78 -5.36
CA ASP A 62 -7.18 -8.46 -4.23
C ASP A 62 -7.48 -7.50 -3.07
N ARG A 63 -6.65 -6.47 -2.88
CA ARG A 63 -6.82 -5.50 -1.81
C ARG A 63 -6.23 -4.14 -2.19
N LEU A 64 -6.94 -3.09 -1.81
CA LEU A 64 -6.50 -1.70 -1.97
C LEU A 64 -6.55 -1.00 -0.60
N VAL A 65 -5.43 -0.44 -0.19
CA VAL A 65 -5.33 0.39 1.01
C VAL A 65 -5.03 1.82 0.61
N LEU A 66 -5.85 2.74 1.06
CA LEU A 66 -5.73 4.18 0.82
C LEU A 66 -5.34 4.85 2.14
N LEU A 67 -4.15 5.43 2.19
CA LEU A 67 -3.53 5.92 3.43
C LEU A 67 -3.32 7.41 3.38
N GLY A 68 -3.86 8.11 4.36
CA GLY A 68 -3.64 9.54 4.57
C GLY A 68 -4.90 10.38 4.50
N ALA A 69 -4.81 11.61 5.02
CA ALA A 69 -5.93 12.53 5.12
C ALA A 69 -6.53 12.93 3.77
N GLY A 70 -5.72 12.90 2.69
CA GLY A 70 -6.20 13.17 1.34
C GLY A 70 -7.26 12.19 0.85
N PHE A 71 -7.30 10.99 1.40
CA PHE A 71 -8.33 9.99 1.10
C PHE A 71 -9.53 10.02 2.06
N ALA A 72 -9.53 10.90 3.07
CA ALA A 72 -10.57 10.88 4.11
C ALA A 72 -11.99 11.13 3.57
N SER A 73 -12.12 11.88 2.48
CA SER A 73 -13.42 12.18 1.84
C SER A 73 -13.79 11.18 0.75
N VAL A 74 -12.95 10.22 0.46
CA VAL A 74 -13.21 9.22 -0.58
C VAL A 74 -14.34 8.29 -0.15
N ARG A 75 -15.26 8.06 -1.07
CA ARG A 75 -16.35 7.11 -0.89
C ARG A 75 -16.19 5.99 -1.90
N CYS A 76 -15.98 4.79 -1.40
CA CYS A 76 -15.81 3.59 -2.22
C CYS A 76 -16.50 2.41 -1.51
N ASP A 77 -17.55 1.89 -2.14
CA ASP A 77 -18.34 0.78 -1.61
C ASP A 77 -17.83 -0.54 -2.21
N ASP A 78 -16.63 -0.93 -1.80
CA ASP A 78 -15.95 -2.14 -2.26
C ASP A 78 -15.24 -2.78 -1.07
N ASP A 79 -15.55 -4.04 -0.79
CA ASP A 79 -15.01 -4.77 0.37
C ASP A 79 -13.49 -4.95 0.32
N ARG A 80 -12.89 -4.84 -0.87
CA ARG A 80 -11.44 -4.94 -1.04
C ARG A 80 -10.71 -3.65 -0.64
N VAL A 81 -11.44 -2.54 -0.49
CA VAL A 81 -10.87 -1.22 -0.23
C VAL A 81 -10.93 -0.89 1.25
N GLU A 82 -9.79 -0.52 1.81
CA GLU A 82 -9.67 0.00 3.17
C GLU A 82 -9.12 1.42 3.11
N ILE A 83 -9.78 2.35 3.78
CA ILE A 83 -9.35 3.73 3.89
C ILE A 83 -8.84 3.96 5.31
N ILE A 84 -7.56 4.35 5.42
CA ILE A 84 -6.93 4.72 6.67
C ILE A 84 -6.59 6.21 6.56
N PRO A 85 -7.40 7.12 7.12
CA PRO A 85 -7.22 8.56 6.96
C PRO A 85 -6.09 9.12 7.84
N ASP A 86 -5.19 8.28 8.28
CA ASP A 86 -4.09 8.59 9.18
C ASP A 86 -2.78 8.04 8.62
N SER A 87 -1.87 8.92 8.21
CA SER A 87 -0.54 8.55 7.73
C SER A 87 0.54 8.61 8.83
N SER A 88 0.14 8.69 10.10
CA SER A 88 1.07 8.59 11.23
C SER A 88 1.68 7.19 11.35
N ASP A 89 2.62 7.03 12.26
CA ASP A 89 3.25 5.72 12.52
C ASP A 89 2.21 4.66 12.90
N ALA A 90 1.13 5.05 13.59
CA ALA A 90 0.02 4.13 13.93
C ALA A 90 -0.70 3.63 12.67
N GLY A 91 -0.99 4.52 11.72
CA GLY A 91 -1.59 4.16 10.43
C GLY A 91 -0.68 3.22 9.63
N ILE A 92 0.59 3.54 9.54
CA ILE A 92 1.61 2.70 8.89
C ILE A 92 1.68 1.31 9.54
N ALA A 93 1.69 1.24 10.86
CA ALA A 93 1.72 -0.03 11.59
C ALA A 93 0.47 -0.87 11.32
N SER A 94 -0.69 -0.23 11.24
CA SER A 94 -1.96 -0.89 10.91
C SER A 94 -1.91 -1.54 9.52
N VAL A 95 -1.40 -0.82 8.52
CA VAL A 95 -1.22 -1.37 7.17
C VAL A 95 -0.26 -2.56 7.18
N ALA A 96 0.88 -2.43 7.85
CA ALA A 96 1.90 -3.48 7.91
C ALA A 96 1.33 -4.79 8.46
N LYS A 97 0.50 -4.71 9.49
CA LYS A 97 -0.15 -5.89 10.12
C LYS A 97 -1.15 -6.58 9.20
N SER A 98 -1.74 -5.85 8.25
CA SER A 98 -2.75 -6.41 7.34
C SER A 98 -2.13 -7.14 6.15
N LEU A 99 -0.85 -6.95 5.89
CA LEU A 99 -0.13 -7.60 4.79
C LEU A 99 0.38 -8.97 5.22
N LYS A 100 0.35 -9.92 4.29
CA LYS A 100 0.70 -11.31 4.54
C LYS A 100 1.98 -11.70 3.81
N SER A 101 2.68 -12.68 4.35
CA SER A 101 3.82 -13.28 3.66
C SER A 101 3.36 -13.84 2.31
N GLY A 102 4.14 -13.57 1.26
CA GLY A 102 3.82 -13.99 -0.10
C GLY A 102 3.03 -12.96 -0.91
N ASP A 103 2.48 -11.93 -0.29
CA ASP A 103 1.78 -10.86 -1.02
C ASP A 103 2.71 -10.18 -2.02
N THR A 104 2.17 -9.82 -3.17
CA THR A 104 2.80 -8.90 -4.11
C THR A 104 2.20 -7.52 -3.87
N VAL A 105 3.01 -6.58 -3.40
CA VAL A 105 2.55 -5.28 -2.90
C VAL A 105 3.20 -4.15 -3.68
N LEU A 106 2.37 -3.26 -4.22
CA LEU A 106 2.81 -1.96 -4.73
C LEU A 106 2.61 -0.92 -3.63
N ILE A 107 3.66 -0.17 -3.32
CA ILE A 107 3.64 0.92 -2.34
C ILE A 107 4.01 2.21 -3.05
N LYS A 108 3.09 3.18 -3.06
CA LYS A 108 3.29 4.46 -3.71
C LYS A 108 2.56 5.58 -2.96
N GLY A 109 3.21 6.74 -2.87
CA GLY A 109 2.66 7.94 -2.25
C GLY A 109 3.58 9.13 -2.46
N SER A 110 3.13 10.34 -2.13
CA SER A 110 3.97 11.53 -2.15
C SER A 110 5.15 11.39 -1.18
N ARG A 111 6.28 11.97 -1.55
CA ARG A 111 7.50 11.91 -0.75
C ARG A 111 7.28 12.34 0.70
N GLY A 112 6.49 13.38 0.92
CA GLY A 112 6.19 13.90 2.26
C GLY A 112 5.38 12.95 3.14
N VAL A 113 4.71 11.97 2.56
CA VAL A 113 3.97 10.92 3.30
C VAL A 113 4.93 9.88 3.90
N ARG A 114 6.12 9.77 3.36
CA ARG A 114 7.17 8.87 3.86
C ARG A 114 6.71 7.40 3.89
N MET A 115 6.26 6.92 2.74
CA MET A 115 5.80 5.52 2.59
C MET A 115 6.92 4.49 2.79
N GLU A 116 8.19 4.91 2.74
CA GLU A 116 9.34 4.06 3.08
C GLU A 116 9.28 3.51 4.50
N ARG A 117 8.56 4.17 5.41
CA ARG A 117 8.31 3.64 6.77
C ARG A 117 7.58 2.30 6.74
N LEU A 118 6.66 2.13 5.79
CA LEU A 118 5.95 0.86 5.62
C LEU A 118 6.91 -0.24 5.17
N ILE A 119 7.81 0.07 4.25
CA ILE A 119 8.82 -0.87 3.76
C ILE A 119 9.75 -1.30 4.88
N ASP A 120 10.22 -0.36 5.70
CA ASP A 120 11.06 -0.64 6.85
C ASP A 120 10.34 -1.54 7.88
N LYS A 121 9.06 -1.24 8.13
CA LYS A 121 8.22 -2.03 9.03
C LYS A 121 8.06 -3.48 8.55
N LEU A 122 7.80 -3.67 7.27
CA LEU A 122 7.67 -5.00 6.65
C LEU A 122 8.99 -5.78 6.72
N SER A 123 10.11 -5.10 6.51
CA SER A 123 11.44 -5.71 6.64
C SER A 123 11.72 -6.19 8.05
N GLN A 124 11.35 -5.41 9.06
CA GLN A 124 11.48 -5.77 10.48
C GLN A 124 10.63 -6.99 10.83
N LEU A 125 9.36 -7.01 10.41
CA LEU A 125 8.46 -8.14 10.66
C LEU A 125 8.97 -9.42 10.00
N HIS A 126 9.52 -9.32 8.79
CA HIS A 126 10.08 -10.46 8.09
C HIS A 126 11.36 -10.99 8.78
N ALA A 127 12.22 -10.12 9.26
CA ALA A 127 13.41 -10.50 10.02
C ALA A 127 13.05 -11.18 11.35
N ASN A 128 12.05 -10.68 12.06
CA ASN A 128 11.57 -11.28 13.31
C ASN A 128 10.96 -12.67 13.06
N GLY A 129 10.15 -12.83 12.02
CA GLY A 129 9.60 -14.12 11.62
C GLY A 129 10.68 -15.16 11.30
N ARG A 130 11.75 -14.75 10.63
CA ARG A 130 12.90 -15.63 10.35
C ARG A 130 13.66 -16.03 11.61
N SER A 131 13.80 -15.14 12.59
CA SER A 131 14.42 -15.43 13.87
C SER A 131 13.61 -16.45 14.67
N GLU A 132 12.31 -16.30 14.71
CA GLU A 132 11.41 -17.23 15.39
C GLU A 132 11.47 -18.62 14.76
N THR A 133 11.43 -18.71 13.43
CA THR A 133 11.54 -19.97 12.71
C THR A 133 12.88 -20.68 12.98
N LYS A 134 13.99 -19.95 13.06
CA LYS A 134 15.28 -20.52 13.40
C LYS A 134 15.34 -21.05 14.82
N ASN A 135 14.70 -20.38 15.76
CA ASN A 135 14.64 -20.82 17.15
C ASN A 135 13.81 -22.08 17.32
N GLU A 136 12.70 -22.20 16.63
CA GLU A 136 11.87 -23.42 16.62
C GLU A 136 12.66 -24.62 16.06
N THR A 137 13.40 -24.42 14.97
CA THR A 137 14.22 -25.48 14.37
C THR A 137 15.34 -25.91 15.32
N ARG A 138 15.91 -25.01 16.13
CA ARG A 138 16.93 -25.34 17.12
C ARG A 138 16.37 -26.07 18.33
N SER A 139 15.10 -25.86 18.71
CA SER A 139 14.48 -26.51 19.85
C SER A 139 14.09 -27.96 19.57
N HIS A 140 14.09 -28.41 18.32
CA HIS A 140 13.78 -29.78 17.89
C HIS A 140 15.02 -30.60 17.50
N ALA A 141 16.18 -29.99 17.61
CA ALA A 141 17.45 -30.69 17.43
C ALA A 141 17.98 -31.21 18.75
#